data_7a8b5c830e9d0bd0c3a5aabe3ee19cda
#
_entry.id   7a8b5c830e9d0bd0c3a5aabe3ee19cda
#
_cell.length_a   1.000
_cell.length_b   1.000
_cell.length_c   1.000
_cell.angle_alpha   90.00
_cell.angle_beta   90.00
_cell.angle_gamma   90.00
#
_symmetry.space_group_name_H-M   'P 1'
#
loop_
_entity.id
_entity.type
_entity.pdbx_description
1 polymer ?
#
loop_
_entity_poly.entity_id
_entity_poly.type
_entity_poly.pdbx_seq_one_letter_code
_entity_poly.pdbx_strand_id
1 'polypeptide(L)'
;MFKVIKKQGRARRGQFQCAHGGMVQTPVFMNVGTQAAIKGGIDAFDLRDQLGCQIELSNTYHLHLRPGDETVKALGGLHKFMRWDGPILTDSGGFQVFSLASLRKIKEEGVTFASHLDGHRIFMGPEESMRIQSNLGSDIAMAFDECVENPAPYDYAKASCERTLRWLERCKAEHDRLNSLPDTVNPQQMLFGINQGAVFHDVRVKHMQQIAKIDCDGFAIGGLAVGEPTEVMYEIIDAVEPYMPADKPRYLMGVGTPSNIIEGVARGVDFFDCVMPARNARHGKLFTWQGTMNIKNAQYKLDDGPIDPQCDCPVCRKFSRAYLRHLFTAQEMLGMRLAVMHNLYFYNKLTERIRQALDADEFDAFRAEYSRKLAEKV
;
A
#
# COMPACT_ATOMS: atom_id res chain seq x y z
N MET A 1 -8.74 12.97 -11.23
CA MET A 1 -8.03 12.74 -12.54
C MET A 1 -6.53 12.74 -12.29
N PHE A 2 -5.78 11.82 -12.91
CA PHE A 2 -4.32 11.76 -12.80
C PHE A 2 -3.65 12.61 -13.89
N LYS A 3 -2.61 13.33 -13.52
CA LYS A 3 -1.82 14.17 -14.46
C LYS A 3 -0.33 13.92 -14.23
N VAL A 4 0.38 13.45 -15.25
CA VAL A 4 1.84 13.41 -15.26
C VAL A 4 2.35 14.83 -15.53
N ILE A 5 3.17 15.36 -14.62
CA ILE A 5 3.73 16.72 -14.70
C ILE A 5 5.11 16.68 -15.36
N LYS A 6 5.92 15.67 -14.99
CA LYS A 6 7.30 15.53 -15.44
C LYS A 6 7.69 14.05 -15.55
N LYS A 7 8.64 13.75 -16.42
CA LYS A 7 9.23 12.42 -16.58
C LYS A 7 10.76 12.51 -16.65
N GLN A 8 11.43 11.52 -16.06
CA GLN A 8 12.84 11.26 -16.26
C GLN A 8 12.98 9.76 -16.58
N GLY A 9 13.26 9.43 -17.83
CA GLY A 9 13.12 8.07 -18.33
C GLY A 9 11.66 7.58 -18.18
N ARG A 10 11.48 6.43 -17.49
CA ARG A 10 10.14 5.91 -17.14
C ARG A 10 9.59 6.48 -15.84
N ALA A 11 10.45 7.05 -14.98
CA ALA A 11 10.01 7.64 -13.72
C ALA A 11 9.06 8.82 -13.96
N ARG A 12 7.97 8.89 -13.19
CA ARG A 12 6.88 9.85 -13.39
C ARG A 12 6.68 10.70 -12.14
N ARG A 13 6.66 12.01 -12.31
CA ARG A 13 6.19 12.99 -11.34
C ARG A 13 4.76 13.35 -11.70
N GLY A 14 3.81 13.08 -10.82
CA GLY A 14 2.41 13.29 -11.14
C GLY A 14 1.59 13.90 -10.00
N GLN A 15 0.31 14.18 -10.32
CA GLN A 15 -0.71 14.64 -9.39
C GLN A 15 -1.98 13.84 -9.60
N PHE A 16 -2.63 13.47 -8.50
CA PHE A 16 -3.86 12.69 -8.49
C PHE A 16 -4.89 13.35 -7.58
N GLN A 17 -6.02 13.74 -8.18
CA GLN A 17 -7.11 14.39 -7.45
C GLN A 17 -8.02 13.37 -6.80
N CYS A 18 -8.25 13.48 -5.50
CA CYS A 18 -9.20 12.71 -4.71
C CYS A 18 -10.38 13.57 -4.25
N ALA A 19 -11.46 12.94 -3.81
CA ALA A 19 -12.64 13.61 -3.27
C ALA A 19 -12.33 14.23 -1.90
N HIS A 20 -11.61 13.51 -1.04
CA HIS A 20 -11.13 14.00 0.25
C HIS A 20 -9.67 14.43 0.17
N GLY A 21 -9.25 15.39 0.98
CA GLY A 21 -7.86 15.85 1.11
C GLY A 21 -7.23 16.48 -0.13
N GLY A 22 -7.92 16.51 -1.26
CA GLY A 22 -7.48 17.19 -2.47
C GLY A 22 -6.45 16.46 -3.31
N MET A 23 -5.28 17.06 -3.52
CA MET A 23 -4.28 16.62 -4.51
C MET A 23 -3.17 15.76 -3.88
N VAL A 24 -3.08 14.50 -4.27
CA VAL A 24 -1.96 13.61 -3.95
C VAL A 24 -0.82 13.83 -4.93
N GLN A 25 0.38 14.07 -4.41
CA GLN A 25 1.60 14.22 -5.19
C GLN A 25 2.29 12.86 -5.35
N THR A 26 2.55 12.41 -6.58
CA THR A 26 3.22 11.11 -6.84
C THR A 26 4.65 11.30 -7.34
N PRO A 27 5.55 10.34 -7.10
CA PRO A 27 5.37 9.07 -6.37
C PRO A 27 4.99 9.26 -4.90
N VAL A 28 4.18 8.32 -4.35
CA VAL A 28 3.68 8.40 -2.98
C VAL A 28 3.71 7.04 -2.28
N PHE A 29 3.96 7.07 -0.98
CA PHE A 29 3.81 5.90 -0.11
C PHE A 29 2.53 6.04 0.72
N MET A 30 1.69 5.01 0.71
CA MET A 30 0.46 4.92 1.50
C MET A 30 0.75 4.23 2.82
N ASN A 31 0.51 4.94 3.93
CA ASN A 31 0.67 4.37 5.26
C ASN A 31 -0.49 3.42 5.57
N VAL A 32 -0.19 2.19 6.03
CA VAL A 32 -1.20 1.14 6.18
C VAL A 32 -1.84 1.16 7.56
N GLY A 33 -3.10 1.56 7.63
CA GLY A 33 -3.97 1.51 8.80
C GLY A 33 -4.93 0.32 8.75
N THR A 34 -4.53 -0.83 9.33
CA THR A 34 -5.24 -2.10 9.18
C THR A 34 -6.70 -2.05 9.68
N GLN A 35 -6.97 -1.39 10.79
CA GLN A 35 -8.27 -1.33 11.46
C GLN A 35 -8.57 0.10 11.92
N ALA A 36 -8.65 1.03 11.00
CA ALA A 36 -8.85 2.46 11.27
C ALA A 36 -7.80 3.07 12.22
N ALA A 37 -6.60 2.48 12.25
CA ALA A 37 -5.43 2.99 12.96
C ALA A 37 -4.18 2.22 12.52
N ILE A 38 -3.02 2.85 12.63
CA ILE A 38 -1.75 2.16 12.37
C ILE A 38 -1.26 1.48 13.64
N LYS A 39 -0.93 0.20 13.52
CA LYS A 39 -0.38 -0.60 14.63
C LYS A 39 0.90 0.05 15.18
N GLY A 40 0.89 0.38 16.46
CA GLY A 40 1.94 1.14 17.14
C GLY A 40 1.41 2.45 17.72
N GLY A 41 0.08 2.64 17.71
CA GLY A 41 -0.58 3.77 18.37
C GLY A 41 -0.45 5.08 17.60
N ILE A 42 -0.49 5.03 16.27
CA ILE A 42 -0.50 6.20 15.39
C ILE A 42 -1.92 6.47 14.95
N ASP A 43 -2.39 7.68 15.19
CA ASP A 43 -3.70 8.16 14.80
C ASP A 43 -3.66 9.10 13.58
N ALA A 44 -4.84 9.58 13.18
CA ALA A 44 -5.00 10.48 12.03
C ALA A 44 -4.27 11.83 12.21
N PHE A 45 -4.18 12.36 13.44
CA PHE A 45 -3.49 13.61 13.71
C PHE A 45 -1.98 13.45 13.62
N ASP A 46 -1.44 12.33 14.12
CA ASP A 46 -0.03 12.00 13.93
C ASP A 46 0.30 11.90 12.44
N LEU A 47 -0.52 11.19 11.65
CA LEU A 47 -0.31 10.99 10.21
C LEU A 47 -0.27 12.32 9.47
N ARG A 48 -1.23 13.20 9.73
CA ARG A 48 -1.33 14.49 9.04
C ARG A 48 -0.28 15.48 9.52
N ASP A 49 -0.22 15.73 10.84
CA ASP A 49 0.47 16.90 11.38
C ASP A 49 1.96 16.63 11.64
N GLN A 50 2.35 15.35 11.82
CA GLN A 50 3.72 15.00 12.19
C GLN A 50 4.45 14.12 11.18
N LEU A 51 3.73 13.33 10.41
CA LEU A 51 4.33 12.32 9.53
C LEU A 51 4.26 12.65 8.04
N GLY A 52 3.51 13.71 7.66
CA GLY A 52 3.37 14.15 6.27
C GLY A 52 2.73 13.10 5.35
N CYS A 53 1.82 12.29 5.90
CA CYS A 53 1.07 11.30 5.14
C CYS A 53 0.11 12.01 4.18
N GLN A 54 0.15 11.69 2.89
CA GLN A 54 -0.75 12.26 1.90
C GLN A 54 -1.99 11.39 1.65
N ILE A 55 -1.85 10.08 1.79
CA ILE A 55 -2.89 9.09 1.55
C ILE A 55 -2.66 7.89 2.45
N GLU A 56 -3.72 7.41 3.08
CA GLU A 56 -3.72 6.21 3.91
C GLU A 56 -4.30 5.02 3.16
N LEU A 57 -3.84 3.81 3.50
CA LEU A 57 -4.45 2.55 3.06
C LEU A 57 -5.15 1.88 4.23
N SER A 58 -6.45 1.65 4.12
CA SER A 58 -7.27 0.90 5.08
C SER A 58 -7.64 -0.49 4.55
N ASN A 59 -7.77 -1.46 5.47
CA ASN A 59 -7.98 -2.85 5.09
C ASN A 59 -9.46 -3.24 5.13
N THR A 60 -10.01 -3.57 3.97
CA THR A 60 -11.42 -3.95 3.76
C THR A 60 -11.83 -5.16 4.57
N TYR A 61 -11.06 -6.25 4.52
CA TYR A 61 -11.38 -7.49 5.22
C TYR A 61 -11.46 -7.29 6.75
N HIS A 62 -10.45 -6.64 7.33
CA HIS A 62 -10.42 -6.45 8.78
C HIS A 62 -11.53 -5.51 9.26
N LEU A 63 -11.84 -4.47 8.50
CA LEU A 63 -12.89 -3.50 8.84
C LEU A 63 -14.29 -4.09 8.66
N HIS A 64 -14.49 -4.96 7.66
CA HIS A 64 -15.72 -5.72 7.50
C HIS A 64 -15.98 -6.64 8.70
N LEU A 65 -14.96 -7.32 9.21
CA LEU A 65 -15.09 -8.18 10.39
C LEU A 65 -15.29 -7.39 11.67
N ARG A 66 -14.61 -6.26 11.82
CA ARG A 66 -14.66 -5.44 13.03
C ARG A 66 -14.25 -4.00 12.73
N PRO A 67 -15.11 -3.00 12.95
CA PRO A 67 -16.42 -3.06 13.64
C PRO A 67 -17.58 -3.51 12.77
N GLY A 68 -17.37 -3.79 11.47
CA GLY A 68 -18.37 -4.00 10.42
C GLY A 68 -18.53 -2.76 9.55
N ASP A 69 -18.56 -2.95 8.24
CA ASP A 69 -18.68 -1.86 7.27
C ASP A 69 -20.01 -1.10 7.37
N GLU A 70 -21.09 -1.79 7.73
CA GLU A 70 -22.40 -1.15 7.99
C GLU A 70 -22.33 -0.18 9.20
N THR A 71 -21.56 -0.54 10.25
CA THR A 71 -21.32 0.36 11.38
C THR A 71 -20.57 1.61 10.94
N VAL A 72 -19.55 1.43 10.10
CA VAL A 72 -18.75 2.55 9.57
C VAL A 72 -19.60 3.44 8.66
N LYS A 73 -20.44 2.84 7.79
CA LYS A 73 -21.42 3.58 6.95
C LYS A 73 -22.35 4.43 7.80
N ALA A 74 -22.96 3.84 8.85
CA ALA A 74 -23.89 4.54 9.74
C ALA A 74 -23.24 5.74 10.46
N LEU A 75 -21.91 5.71 10.65
CA LEU A 75 -21.12 6.81 11.23
C LEU A 75 -20.56 7.79 10.17
N GLY A 76 -20.93 7.60 8.90
CA GLY A 76 -20.60 8.49 7.79
C GLY A 76 -19.27 8.20 7.11
N GLY A 77 -18.82 6.93 7.16
CA GLY A 77 -17.62 6.43 6.48
C GLY A 77 -16.34 6.56 7.30
N LEU A 78 -15.25 6.00 6.78
CA LEU A 78 -13.94 5.94 7.46
C LEU A 78 -13.39 7.32 7.80
N HIS A 79 -13.53 8.29 6.93
CA HIS A 79 -13.02 9.66 7.14
C HIS A 79 -13.58 10.26 8.42
N LYS A 80 -14.91 10.15 8.63
CA LYS A 80 -15.55 10.64 9.85
C LYS A 80 -15.23 9.75 11.05
N PHE A 81 -15.18 8.44 10.85
CA PHE A 81 -14.90 7.46 11.90
C PHE A 81 -13.51 7.64 12.51
N MET A 82 -12.49 7.82 11.66
CA MET A 82 -11.08 7.98 12.06
C MET A 82 -10.68 9.43 12.33
N ARG A 83 -11.51 10.40 11.94
CA ARG A 83 -11.14 11.83 11.91
C ARG A 83 -9.95 12.11 10.97
N TRP A 84 -9.89 11.35 9.88
CA TRP A 84 -8.92 11.55 8.81
C TRP A 84 -9.57 12.33 7.66
N ASP A 85 -8.97 13.45 7.28
CA ASP A 85 -9.46 14.34 6.22
C ASP A 85 -8.70 14.20 4.89
N GLY A 86 -7.65 13.36 4.88
CA GLY A 86 -6.91 13.00 3.67
C GLY A 86 -7.55 11.86 2.88
N PRO A 87 -7.04 11.57 1.68
CA PRO A 87 -7.49 10.44 0.87
C PRO A 87 -7.27 9.09 1.56
N ILE A 88 -8.17 8.15 1.28
CA ILE A 88 -8.09 6.75 1.72
C ILE A 88 -8.19 5.84 0.50
N LEU A 89 -7.27 4.87 0.39
CA LEU A 89 -7.43 3.70 -0.47
C LEU A 89 -7.86 2.52 0.41
N THR A 90 -8.88 1.77 -0.01
CA THR A 90 -9.21 0.47 0.58
C THR A 90 -8.74 -0.65 -0.32
N ASP A 91 -8.05 -1.65 0.26
CA ASP A 91 -7.69 -2.86 -0.48
C ASP A 91 -8.93 -3.69 -0.85
N SER A 92 -8.77 -4.69 -1.72
CA SER A 92 -9.89 -5.54 -2.16
C SER A 92 -10.41 -6.49 -1.07
N GLY A 93 -9.62 -6.73 -0.03
CA GLY A 93 -9.81 -7.83 0.93
C GLY A 93 -9.34 -9.19 0.41
N GLY A 94 -9.06 -9.31 -0.90
CA GLY A 94 -8.68 -10.57 -1.55
C GLY A 94 -7.40 -11.19 -0.96
N PHE A 95 -6.34 -10.43 -0.80
CA PHE A 95 -5.07 -10.94 -0.24
C PHE A 95 -5.26 -11.55 1.15
N GLN A 96 -6.05 -10.95 2.04
CA GLN A 96 -6.31 -11.47 3.39
C GLN A 96 -7.12 -12.76 3.34
N VAL A 97 -8.08 -12.85 2.44
CA VAL A 97 -8.83 -14.09 2.17
C VAL A 97 -7.88 -15.20 1.71
N PHE A 98 -6.88 -14.87 0.88
CA PHE A 98 -5.92 -15.85 0.40
C PHE A 98 -4.82 -16.18 1.42
N SER A 99 -4.36 -15.24 2.22
CA SER A 99 -3.24 -15.42 3.16
C SER A 99 -3.64 -15.93 4.54
N LEU A 100 -4.85 -15.63 5.02
CA LEU A 100 -5.30 -15.96 6.38
C LEU A 100 -6.23 -17.17 6.45
N ALA A 101 -6.82 -17.57 5.34
CA ALA A 101 -7.81 -18.67 5.33
C ALA A 101 -7.17 -19.99 4.93
N SER A 102 -6.88 -20.87 5.91
CA SER A 102 -6.39 -22.23 5.68
C SER A 102 -7.41 -23.13 4.98
N LEU A 103 -8.72 -22.82 5.06
CA LEU A 103 -9.83 -23.53 4.43
C LEU A 103 -10.64 -22.55 3.59
N ARG A 104 -10.18 -22.30 2.36
CA ARG A 104 -10.89 -21.47 1.38
C ARG A 104 -11.42 -22.31 0.23
N LYS A 105 -12.59 -21.96 -0.27
CA LYS A 105 -13.17 -22.55 -1.48
C LYS A 105 -13.40 -21.44 -2.50
N ILE A 106 -12.59 -21.46 -3.56
CA ILE A 106 -12.66 -20.50 -4.65
C ILE A 106 -13.61 -21.07 -5.71
N LYS A 107 -14.53 -20.22 -6.16
CA LYS A 107 -15.47 -20.48 -7.26
C LYS A 107 -15.55 -19.26 -8.16
N GLU A 108 -16.30 -19.37 -9.25
CA GLU A 108 -16.53 -18.25 -10.17
C GLU A 108 -17.29 -17.10 -9.47
N GLU A 109 -18.22 -17.43 -8.57
CA GLU A 109 -19.02 -16.45 -7.83
C GLU A 109 -18.18 -15.63 -6.86
N GLY A 110 -17.16 -16.24 -6.24
CA GLY A 110 -16.34 -15.65 -5.20
C GLY A 110 -15.68 -16.69 -4.32
N VAL A 111 -15.29 -16.32 -3.12
CA VAL A 111 -14.54 -17.15 -2.17
C VAL A 111 -15.33 -17.32 -0.88
N THR A 112 -15.51 -18.56 -0.45
CA THR A 112 -16.01 -18.89 0.89
C THR A 112 -14.85 -19.30 1.78
N PHE A 113 -14.75 -18.70 2.96
CA PHE A 113 -13.65 -18.96 3.91
C PHE A 113 -14.12 -18.80 5.36
N ALA A 114 -13.29 -19.21 6.31
CA ALA A 114 -13.55 -19.07 7.74
C ALA A 114 -12.91 -17.78 8.29
N SER A 115 -13.66 -17.02 9.08
CA SER A 115 -13.15 -15.85 9.82
C SER A 115 -12.01 -16.28 10.75
N HIS A 116 -10.91 -15.54 10.76
CA HIS A 116 -9.80 -15.77 11.68
C HIS A 116 -10.11 -15.36 13.13
N LEU A 117 -11.23 -14.66 13.38
CA LEU A 117 -11.62 -14.21 14.72
C LEU A 117 -12.39 -15.29 15.49
N ASP A 118 -13.35 -15.94 14.84
CA ASP A 118 -14.31 -16.83 15.47
C ASP A 118 -14.68 -18.06 14.63
N GLY A 119 -14.10 -18.19 13.44
CA GLY A 119 -14.30 -19.34 12.56
C GLY A 119 -15.62 -19.37 11.79
N HIS A 120 -16.49 -18.37 11.92
CA HIS A 120 -17.73 -18.35 11.13
C HIS A 120 -17.43 -18.24 9.62
N ARG A 121 -18.31 -18.81 8.80
CA ARG A 121 -18.14 -18.80 7.34
C ARG A 121 -18.56 -17.47 6.75
N ILE A 122 -17.68 -16.92 5.91
CA ILE A 122 -17.89 -15.67 5.18
C ILE A 122 -17.79 -15.99 3.69
N PHE A 123 -18.68 -15.37 2.92
CA PHE A 123 -18.57 -15.30 1.47
C PHE A 123 -18.12 -13.90 1.08
N MET A 124 -17.17 -13.81 0.17
CA MET A 124 -16.69 -12.56 -0.43
C MET A 124 -16.48 -12.78 -1.92
N GLY A 125 -17.14 -12.00 -2.71
CA GLY A 125 -16.98 -11.92 -4.16
C GLY A 125 -16.82 -10.48 -4.62
N PRO A 126 -16.82 -10.24 -5.93
CA PRO A 126 -16.71 -8.89 -6.50
C PRO A 126 -17.74 -7.91 -5.94
N GLU A 127 -19.00 -8.29 -5.92
CA GLU A 127 -20.08 -7.41 -5.47
C GLU A 127 -20.02 -7.13 -3.97
N GLU A 128 -19.71 -8.15 -3.15
CA GLU A 128 -19.53 -7.97 -1.71
C GLU A 128 -18.35 -7.05 -1.39
N SER A 129 -17.20 -7.23 -2.08
CA SER A 129 -16.03 -6.39 -1.90
C SER A 129 -16.35 -4.93 -2.26
N MET A 130 -17.01 -4.69 -3.39
CA MET A 130 -17.40 -3.33 -3.79
C MET A 130 -18.38 -2.71 -2.81
N ARG A 131 -19.40 -3.44 -2.34
CA ARG A 131 -20.37 -2.96 -1.34
C ARG A 131 -19.67 -2.58 -0.02
N ILE A 132 -18.75 -3.43 0.46
CA ILE A 132 -18.00 -3.14 1.69
C ILE A 132 -17.17 -1.86 1.53
N GLN A 133 -16.43 -1.71 0.43
CA GLN A 133 -15.60 -0.54 0.19
C GLN A 133 -16.44 0.74 -0.01
N SER A 134 -17.60 0.63 -0.65
CA SER A 134 -18.58 1.73 -0.77
C SER A 134 -19.13 2.16 0.61
N ASN A 135 -19.44 1.21 1.50
CA ASN A 135 -19.86 1.50 2.87
C ASN A 135 -18.74 2.15 3.70
N LEU A 136 -17.49 1.75 3.49
CA LEU A 136 -16.32 2.37 4.10
C LEU A 136 -16.09 3.79 3.57
N GLY A 137 -16.49 4.09 2.33
CA GLY A 137 -16.45 5.43 1.74
C GLY A 137 -15.05 5.92 1.40
N SER A 138 -14.12 5.03 1.03
CA SER A 138 -12.77 5.39 0.58
C SER A 138 -12.79 6.22 -0.71
N ASP A 139 -11.69 6.91 -1.01
CA ASP A 139 -11.49 7.62 -2.28
C ASP A 139 -11.17 6.68 -3.42
N ILE A 140 -10.43 5.60 -3.13
CA ILE A 140 -10.02 4.60 -4.09
C ILE A 140 -10.41 3.22 -3.56
N ALA A 141 -11.17 2.48 -4.34
CA ALA A 141 -11.49 1.07 -4.12
C ALA A 141 -10.62 0.20 -5.04
N MET A 142 -10.14 -0.93 -4.52
CA MET A 142 -9.44 -1.94 -5.31
C MET A 142 -10.42 -3.01 -5.78
N ALA A 143 -10.34 -3.41 -7.05
CA ALA A 143 -11.13 -4.52 -7.56
C ALA A 143 -10.79 -5.83 -6.84
N PHE A 144 -11.80 -6.69 -6.62
CA PHE A 144 -11.58 -7.99 -6.02
C PHE A 144 -10.81 -8.90 -6.99
N ASP A 145 -9.74 -9.51 -6.53
CA ASP A 145 -8.79 -10.28 -7.33
C ASP A 145 -8.41 -11.60 -6.67
N GLU A 146 -7.86 -12.51 -7.45
CA GLU A 146 -7.26 -13.73 -6.93
C GLU A 146 -5.74 -13.64 -6.94
N CYS A 147 -5.15 -13.44 -5.76
CA CYS A 147 -3.70 -13.54 -5.56
C CYS A 147 -3.30 -15.00 -5.41
N VAL A 148 -2.49 -15.52 -6.33
CA VAL A 148 -1.97 -16.89 -6.27
C VAL A 148 -0.71 -16.99 -5.43
N GLU A 149 -0.47 -18.17 -4.85
CA GLU A 149 0.75 -18.44 -4.09
C GLU A 149 1.99 -18.47 -5.02
N ASN A 150 3.15 -18.21 -4.48
CA ASN A 150 4.41 -18.37 -5.19
C ASN A 150 5.25 -19.50 -4.53
N PRO A 151 5.67 -20.55 -5.29
CA PRO A 151 5.42 -20.76 -6.72
C PRO A 151 4.01 -21.25 -7.04
N ALA A 152 3.47 -20.87 -8.19
CA ALA A 152 2.21 -21.34 -8.72
C ALA A 152 2.39 -22.15 -10.01
N PRO A 153 1.57 -23.20 -10.28
CA PRO A 153 1.53 -23.82 -11.58
C PRO A 153 1.08 -22.83 -12.68
N TYR A 154 1.70 -22.90 -13.86
CA TYR A 154 1.42 -22.01 -14.98
C TYR A 154 -0.06 -21.98 -15.36
N ASP A 155 -0.66 -23.15 -15.57
CA ASP A 155 -2.06 -23.26 -15.98
C ASP A 155 -3.03 -22.72 -14.91
N TYR A 156 -2.69 -22.90 -13.64
CA TYR A 156 -3.47 -22.32 -12.54
C TYR A 156 -3.36 -20.78 -12.53
N ALA A 157 -2.16 -20.22 -12.66
CA ALA A 157 -1.95 -18.80 -12.72
C ALA A 157 -2.71 -18.15 -13.88
N LYS A 158 -2.71 -18.82 -15.05
CA LYS A 158 -3.47 -18.39 -16.23
C LYS A 158 -4.98 -18.41 -15.97
N ALA A 159 -5.52 -19.51 -15.44
CA ALA A 159 -6.95 -19.62 -15.13
C ALA A 159 -7.38 -18.61 -14.05
N SER A 160 -6.54 -18.34 -13.07
CA SER A 160 -6.74 -17.32 -12.04
C SER A 160 -6.83 -15.90 -12.64
N CYS A 161 -5.95 -15.57 -13.59
CA CYS A 161 -6.02 -14.30 -14.32
C CYS A 161 -7.31 -14.13 -15.10
N GLU A 162 -7.76 -15.19 -15.80
CA GLU A 162 -9.01 -15.17 -16.53
C GLU A 162 -10.21 -14.96 -15.60
N ARG A 163 -10.20 -15.54 -14.39
CA ARG A 163 -11.20 -15.30 -13.35
C ARG A 163 -11.11 -13.87 -12.82
N THR A 164 -9.92 -13.39 -12.49
CA THR A 164 -9.70 -12.01 -12.03
C THR A 164 -10.19 -10.97 -13.02
N LEU A 165 -10.04 -11.22 -14.34
CA LEU A 165 -10.59 -10.36 -15.38
C LEU A 165 -12.12 -10.28 -15.29
N ARG A 166 -12.82 -11.44 -15.24
CA ARG A 166 -14.29 -11.48 -15.10
C ARG A 166 -14.76 -10.86 -13.78
N TRP A 167 -13.99 -11.03 -12.71
CA TRP A 167 -14.27 -10.39 -11.43
C TRP A 167 -14.10 -8.87 -11.51
N LEU A 168 -13.10 -8.37 -12.25
CA LEU A 168 -12.95 -6.91 -12.48
C LEU A 168 -14.15 -6.33 -13.24
N GLU A 169 -14.67 -7.03 -14.26
CA GLU A 169 -15.88 -6.60 -14.99
C GLU A 169 -17.09 -6.50 -14.05
N ARG A 170 -17.28 -7.48 -13.15
CA ARG A 170 -18.33 -7.47 -12.13
C ARG A 170 -18.11 -6.36 -11.10
N CYS A 171 -16.87 -6.18 -10.63
CA CYS A 171 -16.53 -5.06 -9.74
C CYS A 171 -16.87 -3.72 -10.36
N LYS A 172 -16.52 -3.51 -11.63
CA LYS A 172 -16.80 -2.25 -12.33
C LYS A 172 -18.32 -1.99 -12.43
N ALA A 173 -19.09 -3.00 -12.82
CA ALA A 173 -20.54 -2.87 -12.91
C ALA A 173 -21.19 -2.54 -11.54
N GLU A 174 -20.77 -3.23 -10.49
CA GLU A 174 -21.28 -3.00 -9.13
C GLU A 174 -20.81 -1.65 -8.56
N HIS A 175 -19.56 -1.27 -8.78
CA HIS A 175 -19.03 0.02 -8.38
C HIS A 175 -19.81 1.19 -9.00
N ASP A 176 -20.09 1.13 -10.32
CA ASP A 176 -20.85 2.16 -11.01
C ASP A 176 -22.30 2.23 -10.48
N ARG A 177 -22.90 1.07 -10.21
CA ARG A 177 -24.23 0.99 -9.62
C ARG A 177 -24.24 1.63 -8.22
N LEU A 178 -23.28 1.28 -7.36
CA LEU A 178 -23.19 1.82 -6.01
C LEU A 178 -22.97 3.33 -6.00
N ASN A 179 -22.07 3.85 -6.84
CA ASN A 179 -21.81 5.29 -6.94
C ASN A 179 -23.02 6.11 -7.43
N SER A 180 -24.02 5.46 -8.09
CA SER A 180 -25.25 6.10 -8.49
C SER A 180 -26.33 6.17 -7.43
N LEU A 181 -26.15 5.49 -6.29
CA LEU A 181 -27.16 5.46 -5.21
C LEU A 181 -27.13 6.73 -4.39
N PRO A 182 -28.30 7.24 -3.94
CA PRO A 182 -28.39 8.50 -3.22
C PRO A 182 -27.82 8.45 -1.78
N ASP A 183 -27.67 7.24 -1.21
CA ASP A 183 -27.16 7.01 0.15
C ASP A 183 -25.70 6.55 0.18
N THR A 184 -25.00 6.63 -0.94
CA THR A 184 -23.58 6.31 -1.02
C THR A 184 -22.73 7.27 -0.21
N VAL A 185 -21.81 6.75 0.60
CA VAL A 185 -20.94 7.57 1.46
C VAL A 185 -20.03 8.46 0.64
N ASN A 186 -19.43 7.93 -0.44
CA ASN A 186 -18.59 8.67 -1.37
C ASN A 186 -18.97 8.34 -2.82
N PRO A 187 -19.85 9.11 -3.47
CA PRO A 187 -20.25 8.86 -4.86
C PRO A 187 -19.15 9.17 -5.90
N GLN A 188 -18.02 9.71 -5.48
CA GLN A 188 -16.85 9.97 -6.31
C GLN A 188 -15.73 8.94 -6.08
N GLN A 189 -16.04 7.81 -5.44
CA GLN A 189 -15.08 6.73 -5.25
C GLN A 189 -14.58 6.23 -6.60
N MET A 190 -13.26 6.07 -6.70
CA MET A 190 -12.56 5.59 -7.89
C MET A 190 -12.29 4.09 -7.79
N LEU A 191 -12.18 3.39 -8.93
CA LEU A 191 -11.87 1.96 -8.99
C LEU A 191 -10.50 1.72 -9.64
N PHE A 192 -9.64 0.95 -8.97
CA PHE A 192 -8.38 0.47 -9.56
C PHE A 192 -8.48 -1.03 -9.87
N GLY A 193 -8.10 -1.40 -11.11
CA GLY A 193 -7.95 -2.78 -11.54
C GLY A 193 -6.60 -3.36 -11.13
N ILE A 194 -6.53 -4.69 -10.91
CA ILE A 194 -5.31 -5.36 -10.44
C ILE A 194 -4.80 -6.36 -11.49
N ASN A 195 -3.57 -6.17 -11.94
CA ASN A 195 -2.85 -7.13 -12.76
C ASN A 195 -2.31 -8.27 -11.90
N GLN A 196 -2.62 -9.51 -12.29
CA GLN A 196 -2.14 -10.74 -11.70
C GLN A 196 -1.41 -11.61 -12.73
N GLY A 197 -0.82 -12.76 -12.34
CA GLY A 197 -0.15 -13.69 -13.25
C GLY A 197 1.11 -14.33 -12.68
N ALA A 198 1.26 -14.35 -11.35
CA ALA A 198 2.45 -14.87 -10.66
C ALA A 198 3.73 -14.25 -11.26
N VAL A 199 4.72 -15.09 -11.60
CA VAL A 199 5.99 -14.67 -12.22
C VAL A 199 6.07 -14.97 -13.73
N PHE A 200 4.92 -15.21 -14.38
CA PHE A 200 4.87 -15.57 -15.80
C PHE A 200 4.64 -14.33 -16.68
N HIS A 201 5.66 -13.91 -17.41
CA HIS A 201 5.68 -12.69 -18.23
C HIS A 201 4.52 -12.63 -19.25
N ASP A 202 4.30 -13.71 -19.99
CA ASP A 202 3.25 -13.80 -21.01
C ASP A 202 1.84 -13.70 -20.42
N VAL A 203 1.60 -14.35 -19.27
CA VAL A 203 0.34 -14.27 -18.53
C VAL A 203 0.11 -12.85 -18.00
N ARG A 204 1.13 -12.23 -17.39
CA ARG A 204 1.10 -10.86 -16.89
C ARG A 204 0.78 -9.84 -17.97
N VAL A 205 1.51 -9.92 -19.10
CA VAL A 205 1.32 -9.00 -20.23
C VAL A 205 -0.06 -9.16 -20.85
N LYS A 206 -0.49 -10.42 -21.12
CA LYS A 206 -1.83 -10.68 -21.65
C LYS A 206 -2.91 -10.14 -20.72
N HIS A 207 -2.80 -10.40 -19.43
CA HIS A 207 -3.77 -9.94 -18.43
C HIS A 207 -3.81 -8.41 -18.35
N MET A 208 -2.64 -7.72 -18.38
CA MET A 208 -2.61 -6.25 -18.39
C MET A 208 -3.30 -5.67 -19.61
N GLN A 209 -3.03 -6.22 -20.81
CA GLN A 209 -3.69 -5.80 -22.06
C GLN A 209 -5.21 -5.98 -22.03
N GLN A 210 -5.70 -6.95 -21.26
CA GLN A 210 -7.14 -7.21 -21.12
C GLN A 210 -7.77 -6.23 -20.12
N ILE A 211 -7.22 -6.08 -18.92
CA ILE A 211 -7.78 -5.20 -17.89
C ILE A 211 -7.66 -3.71 -18.27
N ALA A 212 -6.64 -3.32 -19.06
CA ALA A 212 -6.48 -1.95 -19.55
C ALA A 212 -7.60 -1.48 -20.48
N LYS A 213 -8.42 -2.41 -21.00
CA LYS A 213 -9.61 -2.08 -21.82
C LYS A 213 -10.84 -1.74 -20.98
N ILE A 214 -10.81 -2.05 -19.70
CA ILE A 214 -11.88 -1.72 -18.75
C ILE A 214 -11.62 -0.30 -18.22
N ASP A 215 -12.65 0.53 -18.22
CA ASP A 215 -12.54 1.93 -17.79
C ASP A 215 -12.38 2.03 -16.26
N CYS A 216 -11.18 1.73 -15.79
CA CYS A 216 -10.75 1.95 -14.41
C CYS A 216 -10.03 3.30 -14.26
N ASP A 217 -10.05 3.86 -13.05
CA ASP A 217 -9.38 5.11 -12.74
C ASP A 217 -7.86 4.95 -12.55
N GLY A 218 -7.40 3.72 -12.30
CA GLY A 218 -6.00 3.36 -12.16
C GLY A 218 -5.78 1.86 -12.25
N PHE A 219 -4.50 1.45 -12.27
CA PHE A 219 -4.13 0.04 -12.36
C PHE A 219 -3.01 -0.29 -11.38
N ALA A 220 -3.16 -1.45 -10.74
CA ALA A 220 -2.17 -1.98 -9.83
C ALA A 220 -1.49 -3.24 -10.39
N ILE A 221 -0.27 -3.49 -9.94
CA ILE A 221 0.44 -4.76 -10.10
C ILE A 221 0.40 -5.45 -8.74
N GLY A 222 -0.39 -6.52 -8.65
CA GLY A 222 -0.52 -7.33 -7.45
C GLY A 222 0.23 -8.66 -7.53
N GLY A 223 0.25 -9.41 -6.42
CA GLY A 223 0.84 -10.75 -6.36
C GLY A 223 2.35 -10.81 -6.60
N LEU A 224 3.07 -9.75 -6.24
CA LEU A 224 4.52 -9.67 -6.17
C LEU A 224 4.97 -9.43 -4.72
N ALA A 225 6.27 -9.57 -4.44
CA ALA A 225 6.84 -9.56 -3.08
C ALA A 225 6.23 -10.63 -2.15
N VAL A 226 5.88 -11.78 -2.71
CA VAL A 226 5.29 -12.94 -2.02
C VAL A 226 6.23 -14.15 -1.96
N GLY A 227 7.54 -13.91 -2.15
CA GLY A 227 8.59 -14.94 -2.03
C GLY A 227 9.49 -15.10 -3.25
N GLU A 228 9.22 -14.41 -4.36
CA GLU A 228 10.12 -14.37 -5.51
C GLU A 228 11.35 -13.51 -5.22
N PRO A 229 12.49 -13.72 -5.95
CA PRO A 229 13.63 -12.82 -5.93
C PRO A 229 13.25 -11.40 -6.40
N THR A 230 13.91 -10.39 -5.84
CA THR A 230 13.64 -8.98 -6.17
C THR A 230 13.83 -8.68 -7.66
N GLU A 231 14.80 -9.32 -8.30
CA GLU A 231 15.09 -9.19 -9.72
C GLU A 231 13.92 -9.67 -10.58
N VAL A 232 13.30 -10.80 -10.21
CA VAL A 232 12.11 -11.33 -10.89
C VAL A 232 10.94 -10.35 -10.76
N MET A 233 10.74 -9.75 -9.59
CA MET A 233 9.73 -8.69 -9.42
C MET A 233 9.98 -7.53 -10.40
N TYR A 234 11.24 -7.08 -10.54
CA TYR A 234 11.58 -5.99 -11.46
C TYR A 234 11.36 -6.37 -12.93
N GLU A 235 11.71 -7.59 -13.32
CA GLU A 235 11.46 -8.11 -14.67
C GLU A 235 9.96 -8.13 -15.01
N ILE A 236 9.11 -8.51 -14.07
CA ILE A 236 7.65 -8.47 -14.24
C ILE A 236 7.15 -7.04 -14.39
N ILE A 237 7.62 -6.09 -13.58
CA ILE A 237 7.24 -4.67 -13.72
C ILE A 237 7.67 -4.15 -15.10
N ASP A 238 8.90 -4.45 -15.51
CA ASP A 238 9.44 -4.06 -16.82
C ASP A 238 8.64 -4.64 -17.98
N ALA A 239 8.12 -5.87 -17.85
CA ALA A 239 7.30 -6.52 -18.86
C ALA A 239 5.89 -5.93 -18.95
N VAL A 240 5.30 -5.52 -17.84
CA VAL A 240 3.90 -5.06 -17.75
C VAL A 240 3.77 -3.56 -18.01
N GLU A 241 4.75 -2.76 -17.59
CA GLU A 241 4.73 -1.29 -17.64
C GLU A 241 4.36 -0.72 -19.02
N PRO A 242 4.87 -1.23 -20.17
CA PRO A 242 4.53 -0.69 -21.48
C PRO A 242 3.04 -0.81 -21.87
N TYR A 243 2.31 -1.71 -21.22
CA TYR A 243 0.89 -1.95 -21.46
C TYR A 243 -0.03 -1.26 -20.45
N MET A 244 0.53 -0.63 -19.42
CA MET A 244 -0.24 0.18 -18.49
C MET A 244 -0.58 1.54 -19.11
N PRO A 245 -1.85 2.00 -19.04
CA PRO A 245 -2.24 3.30 -19.58
C PRO A 245 -1.35 4.44 -19.04
N ALA A 246 -0.92 5.31 -19.95
CA ALA A 246 0.04 6.37 -19.62
C ALA A 246 -0.58 7.52 -18.80
N ASP A 247 -1.88 7.71 -18.94
CA ASP A 247 -2.69 8.75 -18.30
C ASP A 247 -3.39 8.29 -17.03
N LYS A 248 -3.13 7.05 -16.60
CA LYS A 248 -3.67 6.48 -15.35
C LYS A 248 -2.56 6.28 -14.31
N PRO A 249 -2.86 6.37 -13.00
CA PRO A 249 -1.91 6.05 -11.94
C PRO A 249 -1.58 4.55 -11.93
N ARG A 250 -0.35 4.22 -11.50
CA ARG A 250 0.22 2.88 -11.45
C ARG A 250 0.64 2.55 -10.03
N TYR A 251 0.09 1.49 -9.49
CA TYR A 251 0.29 1.10 -8.11
C TYR A 251 0.98 -0.27 -8.01
N LEU A 252 2.09 -0.37 -7.29
CA LEU A 252 2.76 -1.62 -6.96
C LEU A 252 2.39 -2.03 -5.53
N MET A 253 1.55 -3.06 -5.41
CA MET A 253 0.94 -3.47 -4.14
C MET A 253 1.92 -4.19 -3.22
N GLY A 254 1.89 -3.84 -1.94
CA GLY A 254 2.64 -4.51 -0.88
C GLY A 254 4.15 -4.30 -0.88
N VAL A 255 4.66 -3.40 -1.73
CA VAL A 255 6.10 -3.14 -1.90
C VAL A 255 6.48 -1.78 -1.33
N GLY A 256 7.49 -1.67 -0.53
CA GLY A 256 8.38 -2.65 0.04
C GLY A 256 9.53 -1.97 0.76
N THR A 257 10.77 -2.41 0.50
CA THR A 257 11.94 -1.74 1.06
C THR A 257 12.16 -0.37 0.42
N PRO A 258 12.91 0.54 1.07
CA PRO A 258 13.27 1.83 0.45
C PRO A 258 13.90 1.69 -0.94
N SER A 259 14.78 0.71 -1.13
CA SER A 259 15.39 0.39 -2.43
C SER A 259 14.35 -0.04 -3.46
N ASN A 260 13.39 -0.92 -3.08
CA ASN A 260 12.33 -1.35 -3.99
C ASN A 260 11.44 -0.18 -4.44
N ILE A 261 11.19 0.79 -3.55
CA ILE A 261 10.44 2.00 -3.91
C ILE A 261 11.19 2.82 -4.95
N ILE A 262 12.49 3.10 -4.73
CA ILE A 262 13.33 3.85 -5.69
C ILE A 262 13.34 3.13 -7.05
N GLU A 263 13.58 1.81 -7.07
CA GLU A 263 13.62 0.99 -8.27
C GLU A 263 12.25 0.86 -8.95
N GLY A 264 11.16 0.81 -8.18
CA GLY A 264 9.79 0.84 -8.68
C GLY A 264 9.46 2.17 -9.37
N VAL A 265 9.86 3.30 -8.77
CA VAL A 265 9.71 4.63 -9.39
C VAL A 265 10.50 4.70 -10.71
N ALA A 266 11.73 4.20 -10.75
CA ALA A 266 12.55 4.15 -11.96
C ALA A 266 11.87 3.36 -13.10
N ARG A 267 10.94 2.44 -12.75
CA ARG A 267 10.13 1.62 -13.67
C ARG A 267 8.73 2.17 -13.92
N GLY A 268 8.46 3.39 -13.49
CA GLY A 268 7.20 4.09 -13.79
C GLY A 268 6.05 3.84 -12.82
N VAL A 269 6.32 3.35 -11.61
CA VAL A 269 5.31 3.19 -10.55
C VAL A 269 5.09 4.50 -9.80
N ASP A 270 3.84 4.80 -9.45
CA ASP A 270 3.42 6.04 -8.78
C ASP A 270 3.01 5.85 -7.33
N PHE A 271 2.37 4.71 -6.99
CA PHE A 271 1.82 4.42 -5.67
C PHE A 271 2.45 3.17 -5.08
N PHE A 272 2.73 3.22 -3.78
CA PHE A 272 3.31 2.12 -3.01
C PHE A 272 2.61 2.01 -1.66
N ASP A 273 2.54 0.81 -1.12
CA ASP A 273 2.19 0.54 0.27
C ASP A 273 3.04 -0.62 0.81
N CYS A 274 3.22 -0.66 2.09
CA CYS A 274 3.72 -1.84 2.78
C CYS A 274 3.48 -1.75 4.29
N VAL A 275 3.14 -2.87 4.91
CA VAL A 275 3.08 -2.95 6.39
C VAL A 275 4.45 -2.99 7.05
N MET A 276 5.51 -3.21 6.26
CA MET A 276 6.88 -3.40 6.74
C MET A 276 7.40 -2.24 7.60
N PRO A 277 7.22 -0.95 7.26
CA PRO A 277 7.74 0.14 8.08
C PRO A 277 7.25 0.07 9.52
N ALA A 278 5.92 -0.05 9.72
CA ALA A 278 5.33 -0.16 11.04
C ALA A 278 5.62 -1.52 11.72
N ARG A 279 5.62 -2.62 10.95
CA ARG A 279 5.95 -3.96 11.47
C ARG A 279 7.39 -4.01 11.98
N ASN A 280 8.34 -3.60 11.17
CA ASN A 280 9.77 -3.61 11.51
C ASN A 280 10.07 -2.70 12.71
N ALA A 281 9.47 -1.50 12.75
CA ALA A 281 9.61 -0.56 13.84
C ALA A 281 9.21 -1.17 15.19
N ARG A 282 8.08 -1.85 15.25
CA ARG A 282 7.60 -2.52 16.47
C ARG A 282 8.56 -3.60 16.99
N HIS A 283 9.43 -4.11 16.12
CA HIS A 283 10.48 -5.06 16.47
C HIS A 283 11.87 -4.42 16.65
N GLY A 284 11.97 -3.08 16.53
CA GLY A 284 13.19 -2.31 16.74
C GLY A 284 14.08 -2.16 15.51
N LYS A 285 13.62 -2.58 14.31
CA LYS A 285 14.32 -2.31 13.04
C LYS A 285 13.88 -0.97 12.48
N LEU A 286 14.84 -0.04 12.35
CA LEU A 286 14.64 1.33 11.92
C LEU A 286 15.32 1.59 10.57
N PHE A 287 14.72 2.47 9.77
CA PHE A 287 15.25 2.91 8.47
C PHE A 287 15.91 4.28 8.62
N THR A 288 17.10 4.43 8.05
CA THR A 288 17.87 5.68 8.08
C THR A 288 18.40 6.00 6.69
N TRP A 289 18.86 7.22 6.46
CA TRP A 289 19.50 7.61 5.20
C TRP A 289 20.87 6.95 4.95
N GLN A 290 21.35 6.19 5.95
CA GLN A 290 22.57 5.41 5.85
C GLN A 290 22.31 3.90 5.67
N GLY A 291 21.06 3.46 5.80
CA GLY A 291 20.67 2.06 5.75
C GLY A 291 19.73 1.67 6.89
N THR A 292 19.75 0.41 7.31
CA THR A 292 18.87 -0.11 8.37
C THR A 292 19.63 -0.42 9.64
N MET A 293 19.07 -0.09 10.80
CA MET A 293 19.62 -0.37 12.12
C MET A 293 18.65 -1.14 13.01
N ASN A 294 19.18 -1.88 13.99
CA ASN A 294 18.36 -2.46 15.05
C ASN A 294 18.67 -1.74 16.38
N ILE A 295 17.71 -0.96 16.87
CA ILE A 295 17.85 -0.14 18.05
C ILE A 295 18.15 -0.94 19.34
N LYS A 296 17.86 -2.24 19.35
CA LYS A 296 18.13 -3.13 20.48
C LYS A 296 19.62 -3.48 20.66
N ASN A 297 20.47 -3.22 19.64
CA ASN A 297 21.88 -3.56 19.68
C ASN A 297 22.58 -2.88 20.87
N ALA A 298 23.55 -3.59 21.48
CA ALA A 298 24.25 -3.14 22.68
C ALA A 298 25.03 -1.83 22.46
N GLN A 299 25.52 -1.59 21.25
CA GLN A 299 26.27 -0.39 20.89
C GLN A 299 25.52 0.92 21.17
N TYR A 300 24.17 0.89 21.14
CA TYR A 300 23.34 2.08 21.38
C TYR A 300 23.03 2.33 22.87
N LYS A 301 23.61 1.55 23.80
CA LYS A 301 23.33 1.69 25.24
C LYS A 301 23.69 3.08 25.79
N LEU A 302 24.77 3.67 25.30
CA LEU A 302 25.29 4.98 25.75
C LEU A 302 25.28 6.00 24.58
N ASP A 303 24.57 5.73 23.51
CA ASP A 303 24.52 6.59 22.32
C ASP A 303 23.44 7.67 22.51
N ASP A 304 23.88 8.90 22.79
CA ASP A 304 23.02 10.07 22.99
C ASP A 304 22.59 10.73 21.67
N GLY A 305 23.04 10.21 20.52
CA GLY A 305 22.65 10.71 19.19
C GLY A 305 21.21 10.33 18.80
N PRO A 306 20.64 11.02 17.82
CA PRO A 306 19.33 10.68 17.26
C PRO A 306 19.38 9.35 16.48
N ILE A 307 18.21 8.78 16.15
CA ILE A 307 18.14 7.59 15.27
C ILE A 307 18.94 7.84 13.98
N ASP A 308 18.68 8.97 13.34
CA ASP A 308 19.35 9.39 12.12
C ASP A 308 19.64 10.89 12.17
N PRO A 309 20.94 11.31 12.12
CA PRO A 309 21.31 12.73 12.12
C PRO A 309 20.78 13.51 10.90
N GLN A 310 20.45 12.83 9.81
CA GLN A 310 19.91 13.43 8.59
C GLN A 310 18.37 13.47 8.57
N CYS A 311 17.72 12.98 9.63
CA CYS A 311 16.27 12.91 9.74
C CYS A 311 15.74 13.99 10.66
N ASP A 312 14.81 14.79 10.18
CA ASP A 312 14.17 15.87 10.90
C ASP A 312 12.80 15.49 11.50
N CYS A 313 12.50 14.19 11.66
CA CYS A 313 11.26 13.74 12.26
C CYS A 313 11.15 14.15 13.74
N PRO A 314 9.93 14.21 14.31
CA PRO A 314 9.72 14.58 15.71
C PRO A 314 10.51 13.72 16.71
N VAL A 315 10.79 12.45 16.35
CA VAL A 315 11.53 11.51 17.19
C VAL A 315 13.02 11.84 17.19
N CYS A 316 13.62 11.98 16.00
CA CYS A 316 15.05 12.32 15.87
C CYS A 316 15.41 13.68 16.49
N ARG A 317 14.47 14.64 16.49
CA ARG A 317 14.69 15.95 17.10
C ARG A 317 14.71 15.93 18.62
N LYS A 318 14.13 14.89 19.26
CA LYS A 318 13.85 14.93 20.72
C LYS A 318 14.46 13.78 21.50
N PHE A 319 14.71 12.64 20.88
CA PHE A 319 15.05 11.41 21.60
C PHE A 319 16.34 10.79 21.09
N SER A 320 17.15 10.29 22.03
CA SER A 320 18.40 9.60 21.74
C SER A 320 18.19 8.11 21.45
N ARG A 321 19.16 7.50 20.77
CA ARG A 321 19.21 6.04 20.57
C ARG A 321 19.25 5.30 21.91
N ALA A 322 19.99 5.80 22.88
CA ALA A 322 20.07 5.20 24.23
C ALA A 322 18.69 5.14 24.89
N TYR A 323 17.92 6.23 24.85
CA TYR A 323 16.58 6.27 25.42
C TYR A 323 15.62 5.32 24.69
N LEU A 324 15.59 5.34 23.35
CA LEU A 324 14.77 4.41 22.57
C LEU A 324 15.13 2.96 22.85
N ARG A 325 16.43 2.63 22.91
CA ARG A 325 16.88 1.29 23.27
C ARG A 325 16.38 0.89 24.65
N HIS A 326 16.45 1.80 25.65
CA HIS A 326 15.92 1.56 26.99
C HIS A 326 14.42 1.20 26.93
N LEU A 327 13.60 1.98 26.21
CA LEU A 327 12.17 1.73 26.08
C LEU A 327 11.87 0.33 25.48
N PHE A 328 12.63 -0.09 24.46
CA PHE A 328 12.49 -1.43 23.89
C PHE A 328 12.93 -2.54 24.88
N THR A 329 13.97 -2.30 25.67
CA THR A 329 14.45 -3.25 26.68
C THR A 329 13.45 -3.38 27.82
N ALA A 330 12.86 -2.27 28.24
CA ALA A 330 11.83 -2.19 29.28
C ALA A 330 10.43 -2.61 28.79
N GLN A 331 10.29 -2.91 27.49
CA GLN A 331 9.01 -3.24 26.84
C GLN A 331 7.94 -2.14 26.98
N GLU A 332 8.35 -0.88 27.06
CA GLU A 332 7.45 0.26 27.09
C GLU A 332 6.78 0.48 25.72
N MET A 333 5.46 0.65 25.72
CA MET A 333 4.69 0.90 24.48
C MET A 333 5.16 2.16 23.75
N LEU A 334 5.64 3.15 24.48
CA LEU A 334 6.19 4.39 23.92
C LEU A 334 7.34 4.11 22.93
N GLY A 335 8.20 3.12 23.22
CA GLY A 335 9.29 2.71 22.33
C GLY A 335 8.79 2.28 20.96
N MET A 336 7.73 1.46 20.92
CA MET A 336 7.11 1.04 19.67
C MET A 336 6.47 2.21 18.92
N ARG A 337 5.74 3.10 19.63
CA ARG A 337 5.13 4.29 19.01
C ARG A 337 6.17 5.19 18.37
N LEU A 338 7.22 5.55 19.08
CA LEU A 338 8.29 6.41 18.57
C LEU A 338 9.00 5.78 17.36
N ALA A 339 9.30 4.49 17.43
CA ALA A 339 9.90 3.76 16.31
C ALA A 339 9.00 3.75 15.06
N VAL A 340 7.69 3.53 15.23
CA VAL A 340 6.72 3.56 14.13
C VAL A 340 6.62 4.97 13.54
N MET A 341 6.53 6.01 14.37
CA MET A 341 6.55 7.40 13.91
C MET A 341 7.78 7.70 13.04
N HIS A 342 8.96 7.31 13.50
CA HIS A 342 10.21 7.51 12.74
C HIS A 342 10.17 6.81 11.38
N ASN A 343 9.83 5.51 11.36
CA ASN A 343 9.83 4.75 10.11
C ASN A 343 8.79 5.25 9.10
N LEU A 344 7.59 5.63 9.55
CA LEU A 344 6.56 6.17 8.66
C LEU A 344 6.97 7.53 8.10
N TYR A 345 7.53 8.40 8.96
CA TYR A 345 8.10 9.67 8.51
C TYR A 345 9.19 9.46 7.46
N PHE A 346 10.10 8.52 7.69
CA PHE A 346 11.16 8.20 6.75
C PHE A 346 10.61 7.79 5.37
N TYR A 347 9.57 6.95 5.31
CA TYR A 347 8.97 6.52 4.04
C TYR A 347 8.23 7.65 3.31
N ASN A 348 7.50 8.50 4.03
CA ASN A 348 6.88 9.68 3.46
C ASN A 348 7.93 10.66 2.93
N LYS A 349 9.01 10.86 3.70
CA LYS A 349 10.13 11.72 3.30
C LYS A 349 10.94 11.15 2.14
N LEU A 350 11.08 9.83 2.05
CA LEU A 350 11.71 9.17 0.91
C LEU A 350 10.98 9.51 -0.39
N THR A 351 9.67 9.33 -0.43
CA THR A 351 8.88 9.67 -1.64
C THR A 351 8.85 11.18 -1.91
N GLU A 352 8.89 12.01 -0.89
CA GLU A 352 9.05 13.47 -1.05
C GLU A 352 10.40 13.82 -1.71
N ARG A 353 11.53 13.27 -1.23
CA ARG A 353 12.85 13.48 -1.85
C ARG A 353 12.92 12.95 -3.28
N ILE A 354 12.27 11.82 -3.56
CA ILE A 354 12.16 11.30 -4.94
C ILE A 354 11.43 12.32 -5.83
N ARG A 355 10.31 12.90 -5.36
CA ARG A 355 9.59 13.94 -6.13
C ARG A 355 10.47 15.18 -6.36
N GLN A 356 11.19 15.63 -5.34
CA GLN A 356 12.13 16.77 -5.45
C GLN A 356 13.23 16.48 -6.47
N ALA A 357 13.80 15.28 -6.45
CA ALA A 357 14.82 14.85 -7.42
C ALA A 357 14.26 14.80 -8.86
N LEU A 358 13.02 14.32 -9.03
CA LEU A 358 12.33 14.36 -10.33
C LEU A 358 12.06 15.79 -10.80
N ASP A 359 11.61 16.67 -9.90
CA ASP A 359 11.36 18.08 -10.21
C ASP A 359 12.66 18.83 -10.61
N ALA A 360 13.83 18.42 -10.05
CA ALA A 360 15.15 18.96 -10.35
C ALA A 360 15.90 18.28 -11.51
N ASP A 361 15.36 17.23 -12.15
CA ASP A 361 16.05 16.35 -13.12
C ASP A 361 17.27 15.59 -12.55
N GLU A 362 17.25 15.32 -11.24
CA GLU A 362 18.36 14.68 -10.49
C GLU A 362 18.01 13.24 -10.04
N PHE A 363 16.91 12.66 -10.53
CA PHE A 363 16.45 11.35 -10.04
C PHE A 363 17.48 10.23 -10.31
N ASP A 364 18.18 10.24 -11.43
CA ASP A 364 19.20 9.22 -11.71
C ASP A 364 20.37 9.29 -10.72
N ALA A 365 20.80 10.49 -10.33
CA ALA A 365 21.80 10.68 -9.29
C ALA A 365 21.29 10.23 -7.91
N PHE A 366 20.05 10.59 -7.56
CA PHE A 366 19.40 10.12 -6.34
C PHE A 366 19.32 8.58 -6.29
N ARG A 367 18.90 7.97 -7.39
CA ARG A 367 18.82 6.51 -7.51
C ARG A 367 20.19 5.85 -7.34
N ALA A 368 21.21 6.38 -8.01
CA ALA A 368 22.57 5.84 -7.93
C ALA A 368 23.14 5.91 -6.50
N GLU A 369 22.85 6.98 -5.75
CA GLU A 369 23.29 7.14 -4.37
C GLU A 369 22.52 6.25 -3.40
N TYR A 370 21.17 6.26 -3.45
CA TYR A 370 20.34 5.71 -2.38
C TYR A 370 19.82 4.30 -2.63
N SER A 371 19.67 3.83 -3.87
CA SER A 371 19.07 2.53 -4.14
C SER A 371 19.81 1.38 -3.45
N ARG A 372 21.15 1.36 -3.53
CA ARG A 372 21.98 0.35 -2.86
C ARG A 372 22.17 0.66 -1.39
N LYS A 373 22.47 1.92 -1.05
CA LYS A 373 22.80 2.35 0.30
C LYS A 373 21.69 2.05 1.30
N LEU A 374 20.43 2.29 0.93
CA LEU A 374 19.28 2.05 1.80
C LEU A 374 18.94 0.56 2.01
N ALA A 375 19.56 -0.35 1.27
CA ALA A 375 19.47 -1.79 1.49
C ALA A 375 20.48 -2.30 2.53
N GLU A 376 21.53 -1.55 2.83
CA GLU A 376 22.61 -1.95 3.72
C GLU A 376 22.19 -1.92 5.19
N LYS A 377 22.97 -2.63 6.04
CA LYS A 377 22.83 -2.56 7.50
C LYS A 377 23.90 -1.63 8.06
N VAL A 378 23.49 -0.78 9.01
CA VAL A 378 24.39 0.15 9.74
C VAL A 378 24.77 -0.44 11.08
#